data_2a1984641f8566cf644f173bc14874e9
#
_entry.id   2a1984641f8566cf644f173bc14874e9
#
_cell.length_a   1.000
_cell.length_b   1.000
_cell.length_c   1.000
_cell.angle_alpha   90.00
_cell.angle_beta   90.00
_cell.angle_gamma   90.00
#
_symmetry.space_group_name_H-M   'P 1'
#
loop_
_entity.id
_entity.type
_entity.pdbx_description
1 polymer ?
#
loop_
_entity_poly.entity_id
_entity_poly.type
_entity_poly.pdbx_seq_one_letter_code
_entity_poly.pdbx_strand_id
1 'polypeptide(L)'
;VAKVFIVQEMPNHDIAAAMKFGEMSVLLPSNTQIAFSTVPTVRTLRRKLREYKDGDYLLLTGDPVAIGLACSIAAFYNSGRYTALKWDRRERLYIPVKIDITENGERDE
;
A
#
# COMPACT_ATOMS: atom_id res chain seq x y z
N VAL A 1 -16.70 2.77 -1.91
CA VAL A 1 -16.21 1.96 -0.80
C VAL A 1 -14.69 2.02 -0.76
N ALA A 2 -14.13 2.35 0.41
CA ALA A 2 -12.68 2.39 0.58
C ALA A 2 -12.06 1.00 0.41
N LYS A 3 -10.86 0.97 -0.12
CA LYS A 3 -10.10 -0.28 -0.30
C LYS A 3 -8.81 -0.24 0.51
N VAL A 4 -8.42 -1.40 1.03
CA VAL A 4 -7.12 -1.62 1.65
C VAL A 4 -6.33 -2.53 0.71
N PHE A 5 -5.33 -1.96 0.06
CA PHE A 5 -4.46 -2.72 -0.83
C PHE A 5 -3.31 -3.33 -0.03
N ILE A 6 -3.31 -4.65 0.07
CA ILE A 6 -2.25 -5.38 0.75
C ILE A 6 -1.12 -5.58 -0.26
N VAL A 7 0.04 -4.98 0.00
CA VAL A 7 1.12 -4.98 -0.99
C VAL A 7 1.54 -6.40 -1.35
N GLN A 8 1.86 -7.21 -0.36
CA GLN A 8 2.17 -8.61 -0.60
C GLN A 8 1.56 -9.46 0.49
N GLU A 9 0.89 -10.52 0.09
CA GLU A 9 0.29 -11.44 1.03
C GLU A 9 1.35 -12.11 1.90
N MET A 10 1.15 -12.09 3.21
CA MET A 10 2.05 -12.72 4.18
C MET A 10 1.24 -13.71 5.00
N PRO A 11 1.41 -15.02 4.76
CA PRO A 11 0.55 -16.05 5.38
C PRO A 11 0.50 -16.01 6.90
N ASN A 12 1.58 -15.57 7.55
CA ASN A 12 1.66 -15.54 9.01
C ASN A 12 1.35 -14.18 9.62
N HIS A 13 0.87 -13.24 8.81
CA HIS A 13 0.55 -11.90 9.26
C HIS A 13 -0.93 -11.77 9.58
N ASP A 14 -1.23 -11.29 10.77
CA ASP A 14 -2.62 -11.02 11.15
C ASP A 14 -3.01 -9.65 10.61
N ILE A 15 -3.85 -9.66 9.58
CA ILE A 15 -4.32 -8.42 8.96
C ILE A 15 -5.74 -8.07 9.37
N ALA A 16 -6.32 -8.84 10.30
CA ALA A 16 -7.72 -8.63 10.69
C ALA A 16 -7.98 -7.21 11.19
N ALA A 17 -7.02 -6.62 11.90
CA ALA A 17 -7.16 -5.26 12.43
C ALA A 17 -7.23 -4.19 11.32
N ALA A 18 -6.82 -4.51 10.10
CA ALA A 18 -6.90 -3.59 8.97
C ALA A 18 -8.26 -3.63 8.27
N MET A 19 -9.07 -4.66 8.53
CA MET A 19 -10.34 -4.84 7.83
C MET A 19 -11.34 -3.71 8.09
N LYS A 20 -11.23 -3.03 9.21
CA LYS A 20 -12.12 -1.91 9.53
C LYS A 20 -11.92 -0.70 8.61
N PHE A 21 -10.81 -0.63 7.90
CA PHE A 21 -10.53 0.52 7.03
C PHE A 21 -11.14 0.39 5.64
N GLY A 22 -11.49 -0.82 5.21
CA GLY A 22 -12.08 -1.00 3.91
C GLY A 22 -12.03 -2.43 3.41
N GLU A 23 -12.42 -2.58 2.16
CA GLU A 23 -12.40 -3.87 1.48
C GLU A 23 -10.97 -4.27 1.13
N MET A 24 -10.59 -5.49 1.50
CA MET A 24 -9.23 -5.98 1.27
C MET A 24 -8.99 -6.39 -0.17
N SER A 25 -7.84 -5.99 -0.71
CA SER A 25 -7.43 -6.34 -2.06
C SER A 25 -5.93 -6.66 -2.06
N VAL A 26 -5.57 -7.89 -2.35
CA VAL A 26 -4.17 -8.31 -2.39
C VAL A 26 -3.53 -7.92 -3.72
N LEU A 27 -2.38 -7.26 -3.67
CA LEU A 27 -1.65 -6.85 -4.88
C LEU A 27 -0.75 -7.97 -5.40
N LEU A 28 0.05 -8.56 -4.52
CA LEU A 28 1.01 -9.59 -4.91
C LEU A 28 0.85 -10.84 -4.03
N PRO A 29 0.94 -12.04 -4.62
CA PRO A 29 0.91 -13.26 -3.84
C PRO A 29 2.18 -13.41 -3.00
N SER A 30 2.12 -14.26 -1.97
CA SER A 30 3.20 -14.44 -1.01
C SER A 30 4.49 -14.99 -1.64
N ASN A 31 4.37 -15.72 -2.73
CA ASN A 31 5.52 -16.35 -3.39
C ASN A 31 6.18 -15.48 -4.46
N THR A 32 5.77 -14.23 -4.61
CA THR A 32 6.40 -13.33 -5.57
C THR A 32 7.85 -13.08 -5.20
N GLN A 33 8.76 -13.34 -6.13
CA GLN A 33 10.20 -13.08 -5.98
C GLN A 33 10.57 -11.88 -6.83
N ILE A 34 10.45 -10.71 -6.24
CA ILE A 34 10.54 -9.46 -6.98
C ILE A 34 11.90 -9.26 -7.66
N ALA A 35 12.98 -9.74 -7.05
CA ALA A 35 14.33 -9.60 -7.60
C ALA A 35 14.47 -10.28 -8.98
N PHE A 36 13.68 -11.30 -9.24
CA PHE A 36 13.73 -12.07 -10.50
C PHE A 36 12.55 -11.79 -11.43
N SER A 37 11.66 -10.88 -11.04
CA SER A 37 10.44 -10.62 -11.79
C SER A 37 10.00 -9.17 -11.70
N THR A 38 10.97 -8.26 -11.82
CA THR A 38 10.72 -6.82 -11.65
C THR A 38 9.68 -6.29 -12.64
N VAL A 39 9.86 -6.58 -13.93
CA VAL A 39 8.95 -6.06 -14.96
C VAL A 39 7.53 -6.59 -14.81
N PRO A 40 7.31 -7.90 -14.65
CA PRO A 40 5.96 -8.41 -14.40
C PRO A 40 5.33 -7.84 -13.13
N THR A 41 6.13 -7.64 -12.07
CA THR A 41 5.64 -7.10 -10.80
C THR A 41 5.16 -5.67 -10.98
N VAL A 42 5.94 -4.82 -11.63
CA VAL A 42 5.54 -3.44 -11.92
C VAL A 42 4.25 -3.41 -12.74
N ARG A 43 4.16 -4.28 -13.75
CA ARG A 43 2.96 -4.36 -14.59
C ARG A 43 1.72 -4.74 -13.77
N THR A 44 1.85 -5.72 -12.88
CA THR A 44 0.75 -6.13 -12.00
C THR A 44 0.33 -5.01 -11.07
N LEU A 45 1.30 -4.34 -10.43
CA LEU A 45 1.01 -3.24 -9.52
C LEU A 45 0.34 -2.08 -10.25
N ARG A 46 0.81 -1.73 -11.45
CA ARG A 46 0.20 -0.67 -12.24
C ARG A 46 -1.25 -1.00 -12.59
N ARG A 47 -1.53 -2.23 -12.99
CA ARG A 47 -2.88 -2.66 -13.31
C ARG A 47 -3.81 -2.57 -12.11
N LYS A 48 -3.36 -3.04 -10.96
CA LYS A 48 -4.19 -3.11 -9.75
C LYS A 48 -4.34 -1.77 -9.02
N LEU A 49 -3.34 -0.90 -9.11
CA LEU A 49 -3.37 0.40 -8.44
C LEU A 49 -3.84 1.54 -9.34
N ARG A 50 -4.22 1.26 -10.58
CA ARG A 50 -4.62 2.30 -11.52
C ARG A 50 -5.73 3.18 -10.99
N GLU A 51 -6.64 2.61 -10.22
CA GLU A 51 -7.79 3.33 -9.68
C GLU A 51 -7.61 3.74 -8.22
N TYR A 52 -6.38 3.66 -7.72
CA TYR A 52 -6.10 4.14 -6.37
C TYR A 52 -6.52 5.61 -6.25
N LYS A 53 -7.22 5.92 -5.18
CA LYS A 53 -7.74 7.26 -4.96
C LYS A 53 -7.69 7.63 -3.48
N ASP A 54 -7.92 8.91 -3.19
CA ASP A 54 -8.04 9.39 -1.82
C ASP A 54 -9.13 8.57 -1.11
N GLY A 55 -8.85 8.19 0.11
CA GLY A 55 -9.74 7.33 0.88
C GLY A 55 -9.36 5.85 0.83
N ASP A 56 -8.49 5.46 -0.10
CA ASP A 56 -7.93 4.11 -0.12
C ASP A 56 -6.66 4.05 0.71
N TYR A 57 -6.25 2.83 1.07
CA TYR A 57 -5.10 2.60 1.94
C TYR A 57 -4.15 1.59 1.34
N LEU A 58 -2.85 1.72 1.68
CA LEU A 58 -1.84 0.70 1.39
C LEU A 58 -1.43 0.04 2.70
N LEU A 59 -1.54 -1.28 2.78
CA LEU A 59 -1.03 -2.05 3.90
C LEU A 59 0.35 -2.56 3.51
N LEU A 60 1.38 -2.04 4.19
CA LEU A 60 2.78 -2.21 3.79
C LEU A 60 3.34 -3.52 4.35
N THR A 61 3.03 -4.62 3.70
CA THR A 61 3.51 -5.96 4.05
C THR A 61 4.33 -6.55 2.92
N GLY A 62 5.27 -7.42 3.28
CA GLY A 62 6.05 -8.17 2.31
C GLY A 62 7.45 -7.63 2.06
N ASP A 63 7.95 -7.88 0.87
CA ASP A 63 9.30 -7.48 0.46
C ASP A 63 9.42 -5.95 0.45
N PRO A 64 10.46 -5.38 1.07
CA PRO A 64 10.64 -3.92 1.07
C PRO A 64 10.67 -3.29 -0.33
N VAL A 65 11.22 -3.97 -1.32
CA VAL A 65 11.24 -3.46 -2.70
C VAL A 65 9.81 -3.40 -3.26
N ALA A 66 9.01 -4.42 -2.99
CA ALA A 66 7.61 -4.43 -3.40
C ALA A 66 6.84 -3.29 -2.74
N ILE A 67 7.09 -3.05 -1.47
CA ILE A 67 6.47 -1.93 -0.73
C ILE A 67 6.83 -0.60 -1.37
N GLY A 68 8.11 -0.39 -1.67
CA GLY A 68 8.56 0.84 -2.33
C GLY A 68 7.91 1.05 -3.68
N LEU A 69 7.81 -0.01 -4.48
CA LEU A 69 7.16 0.06 -5.79
C LEU A 69 5.67 0.39 -5.65
N ALA A 70 4.97 -0.26 -4.73
CA ALA A 70 3.54 -0.01 -4.54
C ALA A 70 3.28 1.44 -4.14
N CYS A 71 4.06 1.98 -3.21
CA CYS A 71 3.95 3.38 -2.80
C CYS A 71 4.21 4.33 -3.97
N SER A 72 5.25 4.07 -4.74
CA SER A 72 5.60 4.89 -5.90
C SER A 72 4.49 4.89 -6.95
N ILE A 73 3.92 3.73 -7.22
CA ILE A 73 2.89 3.58 -8.24
C ILE A 73 1.58 4.20 -7.77
N ALA A 74 1.18 3.99 -6.52
CA ALA A 74 -0.02 4.63 -5.97
C ALA A 74 0.11 6.15 -6.03
N ALA A 75 1.26 6.70 -5.63
CA ALA A 75 1.53 8.13 -5.70
C ALA A 75 1.47 8.63 -7.15
N PHE A 76 2.02 7.87 -8.09
CA PHE A 76 1.98 8.23 -9.50
C PHE A 76 0.54 8.39 -10.00
N TYR A 77 -0.35 7.47 -9.63
CA TYR A 77 -1.74 7.52 -10.08
C TYR A 77 -2.60 8.50 -9.29
N ASN A 78 -2.17 8.89 -8.09
CA ASN A 78 -2.98 9.74 -7.22
C ASN A 78 -2.32 11.08 -6.91
N SER A 79 -1.59 11.62 -7.88
CA SER A 79 -1.00 12.97 -7.79
C SER A 79 -0.09 13.16 -6.58
N GLY A 80 0.70 12.15 -6.26
CA GLY A 80 1.68 12.20 -5.19
C GLY A 80 1.12 11.88 -3.80
N ARG A 81 -0.12 11.43 -3.70
CA ARG A 81 -0.76 11.18 -2.41
C ARG A 81 -1.10 9.72 -2.22
N TYR A 82 -0.83 9.21 -1.03
CA TYR A 82 -1.33 7.90 -0.61
C TYR A 82 -1.40 7.86 0.92
N THR A 83 -2.13 6.90 1.46
CA THR A 83 -2.24 6.69 2.90
C THR A 83 -1.73 5.29 3.21
N ALA A 84 -0.71 5.21 4.05
CA ALA A 84 -0.17 3.94 4.51
C ALA A 84 -0.79 3.57 5.86
N LEU A 85 -1.06 2.28 6.05
CA LEU A 85 -1.46 1.77 7.36
C LEU A 85 -0.22 1.29 8.07
N LYS A 86 0.10 1.94 9.18
CA LYS A 86 1.26 1.62 10.00
C LYS A 86 0.83 0.90 11.25
N TRP A 87 1.46 -0.26 11.54
CA TRP A 87 1.18 -1.01 12.75
C TRP A 87 1.78 -0.32 13.97
N ASP A 88 0.94 -0.08 14.97
CA ASP A 88 1.37 0.42 16.28
C ASP A 88 1.43 -0.74 17.25
N ARG A 89 2.64 -1.07 17.70
CA ARG A 89 2.88 -2.21 18.60
C ARG A 89 2.24 -2.02 19.96
N ARG A 90 2.23 -0.80 20.46
CA ARG A 90 1.70 -0.51 21.80
C ARG A 90 0.20 -0.67 21.85
N GLU A 91 -0.46 -0.01 20.90
CA GLU A 91 -1.93 0.00 20.86
C GLU A 91 -2.48 -1.19 20.11
N ARG A 92 -1.63 -1.96 19.42
CA ARG A 92 -2.01 -3.15 18.65
C ARG A 92 -3.10 -2.83 17.62
N LEU A 93 -2.89 -1.76 16.88
CA LEU A 93 -3.80 -1.32 15.84
C LEU A 93 -3.01 -0.68 14.71
N TYR A 94 -3.69 -0.45 13.58
CA TYR A 94 -3.11 0.27 12.46
C TYR A 94 -3.46 1.74 12.53
N ILE A 95 -2.47 2.58 12.28
CA ILE A 95 -2.62 4.03 12.24
C ILE A 95 -2.48 4.48 10.79
N PRO A 96 -3.47 5.20 10.22
CA PRO A 96 -3.34 5.77 8.89
C PRO A 96 -2.32 6.90 8.89
N VAL A 97 -1.36 6.82 7.97
CA VAL A 97 -0.34 7.85 7.79
C VAL A 97 -0.53 8.43 6.39
N LYS A 98 -1.00 9.67 6.33
CA LYS A 98 -1.24 10.35 5.06
C LYS A 98 0.05 10.93 4.52
N ILE A 99 0.37 10.59 3.28
CA ILE A 99 1.58 11.05 2.60
C ILE A 99 1.19 11.89 1.39
N ASP A 100 1.83 13.05 1.27
CA ASP A 100 1.75 13.88 0.08
C ASP A 100 3.17 14.32 -0.25
N ILE A 101 3.71 13.83 -1.36
CA ILE A 101 5.09 14.12 -1.76
C ILE A 101 5.20 15.35 -2.65
N THR A 102 4.12 16.09 -2.84
CA THR A 102 4.12 17.31 -3.64
C THR A 102 4.49 18.53 -2.79
N GLU A 103 4.73 19.64 -3.45
CA GLU A 103 4.99 20.90 -2.73
C GLU A 103 3.82 21.32 -1.86
N ASN A 104 2.60 20.95 -2.24
CA ASN A 104 1.42 21.28 -1.43
C ASN A 104 1.45 20.54 -0.10
N GLY A 105 1.98 19.33 -0.07
CA GLY A 105 2.16 18.59 1.16
C GLY A 105 3.11 19.28 2.12
N GLU A 106 4.18 19.89 1.61
CA GLU A 106 5.13 20.65 2.43
C GLU A 106 4.49 21.87 3.08
N ARG A 107 3.55 22.51 2.37
CA ARG A 107 2.88 23.72 2.88
C ARG A 107 1.92 23.42 4.01
N ASP A 108 1.45 22.21 4.13
CA ASP A 108 0.46 21.83 5.12
C ASP A 108 1.09 21.44 6.47
N GLU A 109 2.40 21.46 6.56
CA GLU A 109 3.10 21.16 7.81
C GLU A 109 3.11 22.35 8.79
#